data_cfe62f506e7a710d4d8090d7b06b7b35
#
_entry.id   cfe62f506e7a710d4d8090d7b06b7b35
#
_cell.length_a   1.000
_cell.length_b   1.000
_cell.length_c   1.000
_cell.angle_alpha   90.00
_cell.angle_beta   90.00
_cell.angle_gamma   90.00
#
_symmetry.space_group_name_H-M   'P 1'
#
loop_
_entity.id
_entity.type
_entity.pdbx_description
1 polymer ?
#
loop_
_entity_poly.entity_id
_entity_poly.type
_entity_poly.pdbx_seq_one_letter_code
_entity_poly.pdbx_strand_id
1 'polypeptide(L)'
;MPSVFSFALPGLSGLSAPRWRLRLRHPLALGLFSVALLWLIWQIIAGSGWIDPLFLPAPQAVLAKLVLAASQGFMDATLWQHLAASLSRIGLALLAAVAVGVPLGLAMGVSPVLRGLLDPLIEGYRPVPPLAYLPLIVIWCGIGELSKVLLIFLAMLAPIVLSATHGVTRVSPSRLRAAQSLGASRRQLLWRVVLPTALPDILTGLRIGLGAGWSTLVAAELVAATRGLGFMVQSAAQFLVTDMVLAGIVVIGGIAFVLELGLRALQQRLCPWHGQQD
;
A
#
# COMPACT_ATOMS: atom_id res chain seq x y z
N MET A 1 36.36 23.21 -17.06
CA MET A 1 36.58 23.26 -18.53
C MET A 1 35.96 22.03 -19.16
N PRO A 2 35.28 22.09 -20.26
CA PRO A 2 34.64 23.25 -20.90
C PRO A 2 33.10 23.08 -21.08
N SER A 3 32.44 24.21 -21.09
CA SER A 3 31.25 24.58 -21.84
C SER A 3 31.17 23.99 -23.23
N VAL A 4 30.02 23.50 -23.72
CA VAL A 4 29.71 23.54 -25.15
C VAL A 4 28.21 23.38 -25.42
N PHE A 5 27.71 24.34 -26.18
CA PHE A 5 26.53 24.41 -27.05
C PHE A 5 25.14 24.64 -26.43
N SER A 6 24.93 25.95 -26.20
CA SER A 6 23.61 26.55 -26.34
C SER A 6 23.37 26.86 -27.84
N PHE A 7 22.57 26.06 -28.53
CA PHE A 7 22.02 26.40 -29.83
C PHE A 7 20.74 27.21 -29.62
N ALA A 8 20.86 28.51 -29.60
CA ALA A 8 19.75 29.42 -29.71
C ALA A 8 19.33 29.48 -31.20
N LEU A 9 18.17 28.90 -31.53
CA LEU A 9 17.50 29.12 -32.80
C LEU A 9 16.78 30.48 -32.75
N PRO A 10 17.16 31.49 -33.52
CA PRO A 10 16.41 32.73 -33.63
C PRO A 10 15.26 32.54 -34.62
N GLY A 11 14.02 32.75 -34.15
CA GLY A 11 12.90 32.90 -35.09
C GLY A 11 11.55 32.30 -34.74
N LEU A 12 11.25 31.85 -33.47
CA LEU A 12 9.93 31.36 -33.13
C LEU A 12 9.22 32.17 -32.03
N SER A 13 9.38 33.49 -32.03
CA SER A 13 8.68 34.38 -31.08
C SER A 13 7.29 34.81 -31.57
N GLY A 14 6.55 33.96 -32.29
CA GLY A 14 5.26 34.35 -32.87
C GLY A 14 4.16 33.27 -32.84
N LEU A 15 4.43 32.09 -32.32
CA LEU A 15 3.38 31.07 -32.18
C LEU A 15 2.74 31.17 -30.80
N SER A 16 1.69 31.99 -30.70
CA SER A 16 0.74 31.88 -29.56
C SER A 16 0.20 30.48 -29.56
N ALA A 17 0.68 29.66 -28.59
CA ALA A 17 0.14 28.33 -28.35
C ALA A 17 -1.39 28.44 -28.25
N PRO A 18 -2.16 27.62 -28.99
CA PRO A 18 -3.60 27.70 -28.98
C PRO A 18 -4.10 27.47 -27.54
N ARG A 19 -4.92 28.41 -27.05
CA ARG A 19 -5.53 28.41 -25.71
C ARG A 19 -6.60 27.32 -25.57
N TRP A 20 -6.25 26.09 -25.88
CA TRP A 20 -7.01 24.89 -25.55
C TRP A 20 -6.76 24.47 -24.10
N ARG A 21 -6.56 25.39 -23.22
CA ARG A 21 -6.65 25.06 -21.80
C ARG A 21 -8.12 24.85 -21.51
N LEU A 22 -8.64 23.66 -21.89
CA LEU A 22 -9.78 23.08 -21.25
C LEU A 22 -9.54 23.21 -19.75
N ARG A 23 -10.21 24.13 -19.11
CA ARG A 23 -10.23 24.31 -17.66
C ARG A 23 -10.99 23.12 -17.05
N LEU A 24 -10.46 21.91 -17.20
CA LEU A 24 -10.83 20.76 -16.37
C LEU A 24 -10.23 21.03 -14.99
N ARG A 25 -10.85 21.96 -14.28
CA ARG A 25 -10.38 22.56 -13.02
C ARG A 25 -10.55 21.65 -11.80
N HIS A 26 -11.03 20.41 -11.95
CA HIS A 26 -11.19 19.50 -10.83
C HIS A 26 -10.50 18.17 -11.14
N PRO A 27 -9.39 17.81 -10.43
CA PRO A 27 -8.74 16.51 -10.57
C PRO A 27 -9.72 15.35 -10.30
N LEU A 28 -10.73 15.58 -9.47
CA LEU A 28 -11.81 14.61 -9.23
C LEU A 28 -12.67 14.34 -10.50
N ALA A 29 -12.98 15.36 -11.28
CA ALA A 29 -13.76 15.19 -12.52
C ALA A 29 -12.99 14.37 -13.56
N LEU A 30 -11.69 14.60 -13.70
CA LEU A 30 -10.82 13.80 -14.57
C LEU A 30 -10.72 12.35 -14.09
N GLY A 31 -10.59 12.12 -12.79
CA GLY A 31 -10.58 10.78 -12.21
C GLY A 31 -11.89 10.02 -12.44
N LEU A 32 -13.03 10.68 -12.21
CA LEU A 32 -14.35 10.11 -12.49
C LEU A 32 -14.55 9.81 -13.97
N PHE A 33 -14.11 10.72 -14.86
CA PHE A 33 -14.16 10.50 -16.30
C PHE A 33 -13.33 9.29 -16.73
N SER A 34 -12.11 9.12 -16.19
CA SER A 34 -11.25 7.97 -16.49
C SER A 34 -11.90 6.65 -16.07
N VAL A 35 -12.49 6.61 -14.87
CA VAL A 35 -13.19 5.42 -14.37
C VAL A 35 -14.43 5.11 -15.21
N ALA A 36 -15.23 6.14 -15.55
CA ALA A 36 -16.41 5.97 -16.40
C ALA A 36 -16.04 5.50 -17.81
N LEU A 37 -14.93 6.02 -18.38
CA LEU A 37 -14.41 5.62 -19.68
C LEU A 37 -13.97 4.15 -19.66
N LEU A 38 -13.22 3.73 -18.65
CA LEU A 38 -12.79 2.33 -18.49
C LEU A 38 -13.99 1.39 -18.35
N TRP A 39 -14.98 1.79 -17.56
CA TRP A 39 -16.22 1.02 -17.40
C TRP A 39 -17.00 0.92 -18.74
N LEU A 40 -17.08 2.01 -19.49
CA LEU A 40 -17.74 2.03 -20.81
C LEU A 40 -17.00 1.13 -21.82
N ILE A 41 -15.67 1.20 -21.87
CA ILE A 41 -14.86 0.34 -22.73
C ILE A 41 -15.08 -1.13 -22.38
N TRP A 42 -15.05 -1.49 -21.09
CA TRP A 42 -15.35 -2.85 -20.64
C TRP A 42 -16.75 -3.29 -21.06
N GLN A 43 -17.76 -2.43 -20.86
CA GLN A 43 -19.14 -2.71 -21.25
C GLN A 43 -19.28 -2.97 -22.78
N ILE A 44 -18.61 -2.15 -23.61
CA ILE A 44 -18.65 -2.30 -25.08
C ILE A 44 -17.96 -3.60 -25.48
N ILE A 45 -16.78 -3.90 -24.95
CA ILE A 45 -16.02 -5.11 -25.30
C ILE A 45 -16.80 -6.36 -24.87
N ALA A 46 -17.32 -6.41 -23.64
CA ALA A 46 -18.08 -7.55 -23.14
C ALA A 46 -19.42 -7.73 -23.89
N GLY A 47 -20.05 -6.62 -24.34
CA GLY A 47 -21.30 -6.67 -25.11
C GLY A 47 -21.13 -6.91 -26.61
N SER A 48 -19.92 -6.79 -27.16
CA SER A 48 -19.67 -6.94 -28.61
C SER A 48 -19.73 -8.39 -29.11
N GLY A 49 -19.68 -9.38 -28.21
CA GLY A 49 -19.62 -10.79 -28.56
C GLY A 49 -18.27 -11.27 -29.13
N TRP A 50 -17.26 -10.40 -29.15
CA TRP A 50 -15.91 -10.78 -29.60
C TRP A 50 -15.18 -11.71 -28.61
N ILE A 51 -15.51 -11.59 -27.33
CA ILE A 51 -14.93 -12.38 -26.24
C ILE A 51 -16.08 -13.16 -25.59
N ASP A 52 -15.88 -14.46 -25.41
CA ASP A 52 -16.87 -15.28 -24.71
C ASP A 52 -17.10 -14.74 -23.28
N PRO A 53 -18.35 -14.66 -22.82
CA PRO A 53 -18.70 -14.24 -21.46
C PRO A 53 -17.97 -15.04 -20.35
N LEU A 54 -17.50 -16.25 -20.65
CA LEU A 54 -16.68 -17.03 -19.74
C LEU A 54 -15.33 -16.35 -19.44
N PHE A 55 -14.75 -15.67 -20.43
CA PHE A 55 -13.44 -14.98 -20.25
C PHE A 55 -13.60 -13.53 -19.84
N LEU A 56 -14.62 -12.85 -20.36
CA LEU A 56 -14.89 -11.44 -20.02
C LEU A 56 -16.39 -11.23 -19.76
N PRO A 57 -16.87 -11.53 -18.56
CA PRO A 57 -18.26 -11.28 -18.20
C PRO A 57 -18.58 -9.78 -18.19
N ALA A 58 -19.84 -9.45 -18.51
CA ALA A 58 -20.30 -8.08 -18.49
C ALA A 58 -20.28 -7.49 -17.06
N PRO A 59 -20.08 -6.16 -16.89
CA PRO A 59 -20.10 -5.52 -15.59
C PRO A 59 -21.34 -5.81 -14.75
N GLN A 60 -22.50 -5.96 -15.39
CA GLN A 60 -23.76 -6.30 -14.70
C GLN A 60 -23.72 -7.71 -14.08
N ALA A 61 -23.13 -8.70 -14.78
CA ALA A 61 -22.98 -10.05 -14.27
C ALA A 61 -22.05 -10.06 -13.03
N VAL A 62 -20.96 -9.30 -13.08
CA VAL A 62 -20.03 -9.13 -11.95
C VAL A 62 -20.72 -8.49 -10.74
N LEU A 63 -21.54 -7.45 -10.96
CA LEU A 63 -22.33 -6.82 -9.89
C LEU A 63 -23.37 -7.76 -9.30
N ALA A 64 -24.08 -8.51 -10.15
CA ALA A 64 -25.06 -9.50 -9.70
C ALA A 64 -24.41 -10.59 -8.85
N LYS A 65 -23.21 -11.08 -9.24
CA LYS A 65 -22.43 -12.04 -8.45
C LYS A 65 -21.95 -11.46 -7.12
N LEU A 66 -21.57 -10.18 -7.10
CA LEU A 66 -21.18 -9.50 -5.87
C LEU A 66 -22.34 -9.45 -4.87
N VAL A 67 -23.55 -9.10 -5.34
CA VAL A 67 -24.77 -9.10 -4.50
C VAL A 67 -25.09 -10.51 -4.02
N LEU A 68 -24.96 -11.51 -4.88
CA LEU A 68 -25.19 -12.91 -4.52
C LEU A 68 -24.18 -13.37 -3.45
N ALA A 69 -22.89 -13.08 -3.62
CA ALA A 69 -21.85 -13.41 -2.65
C ALA A 69 -22.07 -12.71 -1.30
N ALA A 70 -22.59 -11.48 -1.32
CA ALA A 70 -22.90 -10.74 -0.10
C ALA A 70 -24.11 -11.31 0.67
N SER A 71 -25.14 -11.82 -0.03
CA SER A 71 -26.40 -12.29 0.55
C SER A 71 -26.43 -13.79 0.80
N GLN A 72 -25.99 -14.60 -0.16
CA GLN A 72 -26.06 -16.07 -0.10
C GLN A 72 -24.69 -16.70 0.20
N GLY A 73 -23.60 -15.96 -0.08
CA GLY A 73 -22.25 -16.45 0.07
C GLY A 73 -21.70 -17.09 -1.20
N PHE A 74 -20.43 -17.47 -1.14
CA PHE A 74 -19.71 -18.24 -2.13
C PHE A 74 -18.78 -19.22 -1.43
N MET A 75 -18.78 -20.49 -1.85
CA MET A 75 -18.23 -21.58 -1.06
C MET A 75 -18.91 -21.61 0.34
N ASP A 76 -18.19 -21.98 1.38
CA ASP A 76 -18.72 -22.14 2.75
C ASP A 76 -18.74 -20.82 3.56
N ALA A 77 -18.77 -19.64 2.90
CA ALA A 77 -18.73 -18.36 3.58
C ALA A 77 -19.39 -17.23 2.78
N THR A 78 -19.93 -16.24 3.49
CA THR A 78 -20.41 -15.01 2.88
C THR A 78 -19.24 -14.08 2.50
N LEU A 79 -19.48 -13.13 1.59
CA LEU A 79 -18.49 -12.08 1.27
C LEU A 79 -17.98 -11.37 2.53
N TRP A 80 -18.87 -11.12 3.49
CA TRP A 80 -18.53 -10.46 4.76
C TRP A 80 -17.58 -11.27 5.63
N GLN A 81 -17.74 -12.60 5.62
CA GLN A 81 -16.85 -13.51 6.35
C GLN A 81 -15.48 -13.61 5.68
N HIS A 82 -15.42 -13.65 4.34
CA HIS A 82 -14.17 -13.57 3.60
C HIS A 82 -13.44 -12.23 3.88
N LEU A 83 -14.19 -11.13 3.82
CA LEU A 83 -13.68 -9.79 4.12
C LEU A 83 -13.14 -9.68 5.56
N ALA A 84 -13.90 -10.14 6.55
CA ALA A 84 -13.49 -10.11 7.95
C ALA A 84 -12.21 -10.92 8.20
N ALA A 85 -12.06 -12.09 7.56
CA ALA A 85 -10.87 -12.91 7.65
C ALA A 85 -9.64 -12.18 7.07
N SER A 86 -9.76 -11.57 5.88
CA SER A 86 -8.67 -10.81 5.26
C SER A 86 -8.31 -9.56 6.07
N LEU A 87 -9.31 -8.80 6.54
CA LEU A 87 -9.09 -7.59 7.35
C LEU A 87 -8.47 -7.90 8.72
N SER A 88 -8.85 -9.00 9.36
CA SER A 88 -8.25 -9.41 10.63
C SER A 88 -6.78 -9.76 10.48
N ARG A 89 -6.40 -10.51 9.42
CA ARG A 89 -5.01 -10.87 9.12
C ARG A 89 -4.15 -9.64 8.86
N ILE A 90 -4.60 -8.74 7.97
CA ILE A 90 -3.84 -7.52 7.64
C ILE A 90 -3.73 -6.58 8.84
N GLY A 91 -4.81 -6.46 9.63
CA GLY A 91 -4.84 -5.64 10.84
C GLY A 91 -3.88 -6.15 11.90
N LEU A 92 -3.88 -7.45 12.20
CA LEU A 92 -2.95 -8.07 13.14
C LEU A 92 -1.50 -7.93 12.68
N ALA A 93 -1.22 -8.19 11.39
CA ALA A 93 0.12 -8.05 10.83
C ALA A 93 0.60 -6.60 10.89
N LEU A 94 -0.26 -5.63 10.56
CA LEU A 94 0.06 -4.20 10.63
C LEU A 94 0.36 -3.76 12.06
N LEU A 95 -0.48 -4.15 13.02
CA LEU A 95 -0.27 -3.84 14.44
C LEU A 95 1.07 -4.40 14.93
N ALA A 96 1.38 -5.65 14.61
CA ALA A 96 2.66 -6.26 14.94
C ALA A 96 3.84 -5.53 14.26
N ALA A 97 3.70 -5.20 12.97
CA ALA A 97 4.73 -4.50 12.21
C ALA A 97 4.98 -3.08 12.72
N VAL A 98 3.96 -2.39 13.18
CA VAL A 98 4.07 -1.08 13.83
C VAL A 98 4.72 -1.21 15.22
N ALA A 99 4.26 -2.17 16.02
CA ALA A 99 4.75 -2.39 17.38
C ALA A 99 6.25 -2.77 17.42
N VAL A 100 6.72 -3.49 16.41
CA VAL A 100 8.15 -3.88 16.29
C VAL A 100 8.93 -2.90 15.42
N GLY A 101 8.40 -2.58 14.24
CA GLY A 101 9.13 -1.85 13.20
C GLY A 101 9.37 -0.38 13.56
N VAL A 102 8.38 0.31 14.16
CA VAL A 102 8.58 1.72 14.54
C VAL A 102 9.62 1.87 15.65
N PRO A 103 9.55 1.16 16.80
CA PRO A 103 10.60 1.24 17.82
C PRO A 103 11.98 0.86 17.30
N LEU A 104 12.06 -0.20 16.48
CA LEU A 104 13.31 -0.66 15.89
C LEU A 104 13.90 0.40 14.96
N GLY A 105 13.09 0.99 14.07
CA GLY A 105 13.52 2.06 13.18
C GLY A 105 13.95 3.34 13.91
N LEU A 106 13.22 3.72 14.97
CA LEU A 106 13.61 4.84 15.82
C LEU A 106 14.96 4.56 16.51
N ALA A 107 15.16 3.35 17.04
CA ALA A 107 16.41 2.94 17.67
C ALA A 107 17.60 2.95 16.69
N MET A 108 17.41 2.43 15.48
CA MET A 108 18.40 2.47 14.40
C MET A 108 18.74 3.90 13.97
N GLY A 109 17.74 4.77 13.92
CA GLY A 109 17.94 6.18 13.56
C GLY A 109 18.74 6.97 14.59
N VAL A 110 18.64 6.61 15.88
CA VAL A 110 19.37 7.27 16.97
C VAL A 110 20.75 6.65 17.20
N SER A 111 20.93 5.35 16.95
CA SER A 111 22.15 4.60 17.22
C SER A 111 22.86 4.15 15.93
N PRO A 112 24.03 4.76 15.58
CA PRO A 112 24.81 4.33 14.41
C PRO A 112 25.28 2.86 14.51
N VAL A 113 25.54 2.37 15.72
CA VAL A 113 25.96 0.98 15.95
C VAL A 113 24.81 0.02 15.60
N LEU A 114 23.61 0.28 16.14
CA LEU A 114 22.45 -0.55 15.88
C LEU A 114 22.06 -0.51 14.39
N ARG A 115 22.17 0.66 13.78
CA ARG A 115 21.98 0.83 12.34
C ARG A 115 22.97 0.00 11.54
N GLY A 116 24.25 0.09 11.82
CA GLY A 116 25.29 -0.67 11.11
C GLY A 116 25.13 -2.19 11.23
N LEU A 117 24.55 -2.69 12.34
CA LEU A 117 24.27 -4.11 12.54
C LEU A 117 23.01 -4.59 11.80
N LEU A 118 21.95 -3.79 11.79
CA LEU A 118 20.64 -4.24 11.32
C LEU A 118 20.32 -3.80 9.88
N ASP A 119 20.87 -2.70 9.39
CA ASP A 119 20.66 -2.23 8.01
C ASP A 119 20.99 -3.33 6.97
N PRO A 120 22.16 -4.01 7.02
CA PRO A 120 22.48 -5.05 6.05
C PRO A 120 21.49 -6.22 6.08
N LEU A 121 20.96 -6.56 7.27
CA LEU A 121 19.99 -7.65 7.43
C LEU A 121 18.64 -7.26 6.83
N ILE A 122 18.17 -6.03 7.10
CA ILE A 122 16.89 -5.53 6.62
C ILE A 122 16.93 -5.30 5.10
N GLU A 123 18.00 -4.68 4.60
CA GLU A 123 18.18 -4.48 3.17
C GLU A 123 18.43 -5.80 2.42
N GLY A 124 19.05 -6.77 3.07
CA GLY A 124 19.33 -8.10 2.51
C GLY A 124 18.06 -8.94 2.30
N TYR A 125 17.10 -8.90 3.23
CA TYR A 125 15.87 -9.69 3.05
C TYR A 125 14.79 -8.96 2.25
N ARG A 126 14.82 -7.62 2.19
CA ARG A 126 13.80 -6.79 1.52
C ARG A 126 13.53 -7.18 0.05
N PRO A 127 14.55 -7.45 -0.80
CA PRO A 127 14.32 -7.83 -2.20
C PRO A 127 13.76 -9.24 -2.36
N VAL A 128 13.80 -10.08 -1.33
CA VAL A 128 13.27 -11.44 -1.42
C VAL A 128 11.74 -11.40 -1.37
N PRO A 129 11.02 -11.91 -2.38
CA PRO A 129 9.57 -11.94 -2.36
C PRO A 129 9.04 -12.68 -1.14
N PRO A 130 8.10 -12.12 -0.36
CA PRO A 130 7.61 -12.75 0.86
C PRO A 130 7.05 -14.17 0.64
N LEU A 131 6.44 -14.44 -0.52
CA LEU A 131 5.97 -15.77 -0.88
C LEU A 131 7.06 -16.83 -0.97
N ALA A 132 8.32 -16.44 -1.20
CA ALA A 132 9.42 -17.40 -1.29
C ALA A 132 9.69 -18.11 0.04
N TYR A 133 9.39 -17.46 1.18
CA TYR A 133 9.52 -18.10 2.50
C TYR A 133 8.23 -18.71 3.03
N LEU A 134 7.12 -18.64 2.30
CA LEU A 134 5.86 -19.25 2.74
C LEU A 134 6.02 -20.74 3.09
N PRO A 135 6.68 -21.60 2.26
CA PRO A 135 6.86 -23.00 2.62
C PRO A 135 7.63 -23.18 3.93
N LEU A 136 8.66 -22.37 4.15
CA LEU A 136 9.48 -22.43 5.38
C LEU A 136 8.67 -22.01 6.61
N ILE A 137 7.88 -20.94 6.50
CA ILE A 137 6.99 -20.47 7.58
C ILE A 137 5.92 -21.53 7.89
N VAL A 138 5.38 -22.19 6.87
CA VAL A 138 4.39 -23.27 7.07
C VAL A 138 5.03 -24.48 7.76
N ILE A 139 6.29 -24.83 7.43
CA ILE A 139 7.02 -25.91 8.11
C ILE A 139 7.24 -25.56 9.60
N TRP A 140 7.55 -24.32 9.93
CA TRP A 140 7.84 -23.92 11.31
C TRP A 140 6.59 -23.63 12.14
N CYS A 141 5.58 -22.99 11.55
CA CYS A 141 4.38 -22.51 12.26
C CYS A 141 3.12 -23.35 11.98
N GLY A 142 3.21 -24.31 11.06
CA GLY A 142 2.05 -25.08 10.60
C GLY A 142 1.17 -24.34 9.58
N ILE A 143 0.20 -25.06 9.03
CA ILE A 143 -0.82 -24.49 8.14
C ILE A 143 -1.89 -23.83 9.02
N GLY A 144 -1.85 -22.50 9.16
CA GLY A 144 -2.79 -21.81 10.04
C GLY A 144 -2.82 -20.30 9.84
N GLU A 145 -3.49 -19.59 10.73
CA GLU A 145 -3.58 -18.13 10.69
C GLU A 145 -2.24 -17.48 11.04
N LEU A 146 -1.45 -18.09 11.94
CA LEU A 146 -0.16 -17.57 12.37
C LEU A 146 0.83 -17.45 11.20
N SER A 147 0.91 -18.48 10.35
CA SER A 147 1.82 -18.47 9.20
C SER A 147 1.49 -17.35 8.19
N LYS A 148 0.20 -17.11 7.95
CA LYS A 148 -0.27 -16.03 7.07
C LYS A 148 0.03 -14.66 7.67
N VAL A 149 -0.32 -14.44 8.94
CA VAL A 149 -0.06 -13.17 9.64
C VAL A 149 1.44 -12.87 9.71
N LEU A 150 2.26 -13.89 10.01
CA LEU A 150 3.73 -13.75 10.05
C LEU A 150 4.31 -13.37 8.68
N LEU A 151 3.81 -13.99 7.60
CA LEU A 151 4.24 -13.67 6.25
C LEU A 151 3.94 -12.21 5.88
N ILE A 152 2.72 -11.76 6.19
CA ILE A 152 2.26 -10.39 5.93
C ILE A 152 3.07 -9.39 6.80
N PHE A 153 3.30 -9.73 8.07
CA PHE A 153 4.14 -8.95 8.99
C PHE A 153 5.55 -8.74 8.43
N LEU A 154 6.20 -9.80 7.95
CA LEU A 154 7.54 -9.70 7.35
C LEU A 154 7.55 -8.81 6.11
N ALA A 155 6.51 -8.87 5.27
CA ALA A 155 6.39 -7.98 4.11
C ALA A 155 6.29 -6.50 4.49
N MET A 156 5.65 -6.20 5.63
CA MET A 156 5.45 -4.83 6.12
C MET A 156 6.65 -4.30 6.90
N LEU A 157 7.42 -5.17 7.53
CA LEU A 157 8.43 -4.79 8.53
C LEU A 157 9.53 -3.91 7.93
N ALA A 158 10.14 -4.30 6.80
CA ALA A 158 11.24 -3.54 6.19
C ALA A 158 10.84 -2.12 5.79
N PRO A 159 9.74 -1.88 5.04
CA PRO A 159 9.32 -0.52 4.71
C PRO A 159 9.09 0.36 5.94
N ILE A 160 8.49 -0.19 7.00
CA ILE A 160 8.20 0.54 8.24
C ILE A 160 9.50 0.89 8.98
N VAL A 161 10.40 -0.08 9.17
CA VAL A 161 11.69 0.15 9.86
C VAL A 161 12.52 1.19 9.13
N LEU A 162 12.72 1.01 7.82
CA LEU A 162 13.54 1.92 7.01
C LEU A 162 12.97 3.33 6.99
N SER A 163 11.66 3.49 6.83
CA SER A 163 11.01 4.80 6.84
C SER A 163 11.12 5.49 8.21
N ALA A 164 10.96 4.74 9.31
CA ALA A 164 11.15 5.27 10.65
C ALA A 164 12.60 5.70 10.90
N THR A 165 13.58 4.88 10.45
CA THR A 165 15.01 5.21 10.52
C THR A 165 15.32 6.49 9.73
N HIS A 166 14.81 6.60 8.50
CA HIS A 166 14.96 7.79 7.67
C HIS A 166 14.37 9.04 8.33
N GLY A 167 13.17 8.94 8.90
CA GLY A 167 12.52 10.06 9.59
C GLY A 167 13.37 10.61 10.74
N VAL A 168 14.03 9.74 11.50
CA VAL A 168 14.95 10.15 12.58
C VAL A 168 16.20 10.80 12.04
N THR A 169 16.82 10.22 11.01
CA THR A 169 18.09 10.74 10.44
C THR A 169 17.92 12.08 9.73
N ARG A 170 16.70 12.43 9.31
CA ARG A 170 16.37 13.74 8.71
C ARG A 170 16.25 14.87 9.73
N VAL A 171 16.24 14.60 11.03
CA VAL A 171 16.19 15.64 12.05
C VAL A 171 17.46 16.48 12.00
N SER A 172 17.33 17.79 11.73
CA SER A 172 18.49 18.67 11.60
C SER A 172 19.31 18.75 12.90
N PRO A 173 20.64 18.63 12.83
CA PRO A 173 21.49 18.76 14.02
C PRO A 173 21.34 20.11 14.74
N SER A 174 21.00 21.17 14.01
CA SER A 174 20.72 22.50 14.58
C SER A 174 19.50 22.51 15.51
N ARG A 175 18.42 21.82 15.12
CA ARG A 175 17.21 21.68 15.99
C ARG A 175 17.53 20.89 17.26
N LEU A 176 18.33 19.82 17.16
CA LEU A 176 18.74 19.05 18.32
C LEU A 176 19.61 19.88 19.27
N ARG A 177 20.59 20.62 18.74
CA ARG A 177 21.47 21.49 19.54
C ARG A 177 20.69 22.65 20.20
N ALA A 178 19.78 23.27 19.49
CA ALA A 178 18.92 24.34 20.04
C ALA A 178 18.08 23.82 21.22
N ALA A 179 17.46 22.64 21.08
CA ALA A 179 16.70 22.05 22.19
C ALA A 179 17.59 21.66 23.38
N GLN A 180 18.81 21.18 23.13
CA GLN A 180 19.82 20.89 24.17
C GLN A 180 20.27 22.16 24.91
N SER A 181 20.48 23.27 24.19
CA SER A 181 20.85 24.54 24.79
C SER A 181 19.76 25.09 25.71
N LEU A 182 18.50 24.71 25.48
CA LEU A 182 17.36 24.99 26.34
C LEU A 182 17.19 24.00 27.50
N GLY A 183 18.16 23.09 27.70
CA GLY A 183 18.14 22.13 28.81
C GLY A 183 17.27 20.89 28.56
N ALA A 184 16.89 20.58 27.31
CA ALA A 184 16.06 19.42 27.03
C ALA A 184 16.80 18.11 27.36
N SER A 185 16.18 17.25 28.16
CA SER A 185 16.67 15.90 28.45
C SER A 185 16.58 14.99 27.20
N ARG A 186 17.34 13.86 27.18
CA ARG A 186 17.29 12.89 26.08
C ARG A 186 15.88 12.38 25.78
N ARG A 187 15.04 12.17 26.82
CA ARG A 187 13.66 11.75 26.68
C ARG A 187 12.81 12.87 26.02
N GLN A 188 13.03 14.12 26.42
CA GLN A 188 12.32 15.26 25.82
C GLN A 188 12.73 15.47 24.37
N LEU A 189 14.02 15.30 24.03
CA LEU A 189 14.49 15.33 22.64
C LEU A 189 13.77 14.28 21.79
N LEU A 190 13.70 13.03 22.26
CA LEU A 190 13.04 11.95 21.52
C LEU A 190 11.56 12.24 21.29
N TRP A 191 10.82 12.58 22.36
CA TRP A 191 9.35 12.70 22.27
C TRP A 191 8.86 14.03 21.70
N ARG A 192 9.61 15.13 21.90
CA ARG A 192 9.17 16.48 21.50
C ARG A 192 9.85 17.00 20.23
N VAL A 193 10.97 16.42 19.81
CA VAL A 193 11.71 16.87 18.63
C VAL A 193 11.79 15.76 17.59
N VAL A 194 12.36 14.60 17.95
CA VAL A 194 12.65 13.51 16.99
C VAL A 194 11.36 12.87 16.50
N LEU A 195 10.51 12.38 17.40
CA LEU A 195 9.31 11.65 17.03
C LEU A 195 8.31 12.49 16.20
N PRO A 196 7.98 13.75 16.58
CA PRO A 196 7.10 14.58 15.76
C PRO A 196 7.69 14.90 14.38
N THR A 197 9.03 15.06 14.28
CA THR A 197 9.70 15.29 12.99
C THR A 197 9.73 14.05 12.13
N ALA A 198 9.88 12.85 12.73
CA ALA A 198 9.91 11.57 12.02
C ALA A 198 8.50 11.03 11.67
N LEU A 199 7.45 11.54 12.30
CA LEU A 199 6.09 11.02 12.15
C LEU A 199 5.58 10.97 10.70
N PRO A 200 5.80 12.00 9.85
CA PRO A 200 5.41 11.93 8.44
C PRO A 200 6.08 10.77 7.68
N ASP A 201 7.37 10.54 7.93
CA ASP A 201 8.12 9.45 7.29
C ASP A 201 7.64 8.08 7.82
N ILE A 202 7.35 7.96 9.11
CA ILE A 202 6.76 6.75 9.72
C ILE A 202 5.42 6.43 9.05
N LEU A 203 4.53 7.42 8.93
CA LEU A 203 3.22 7.21 8.29
C LEU A 203 3.35 6.86 6.79
N THR A 204 4.35 7.42 6.11
CA THR A 204 4.70 7.03 4.74
C THR A 204 5.16 5.57 4.68
N GLY A 205 6.00 5.15 5.63
CA GLY A 205 6.42 3.77 5.79
C GLY A 205 5.25 2.80 6.04
N LEU A 206 4.27 3.20 6.86
CA LEU A 206 3.05 2.44 7.08
C LEU A 206 2.26 2.24 5.78
N ARG A 207 2.13 3.28 4.96
CA ARG A 207 1.41 3.20 3.68
C ARG A 207 2.12 2.26 2.70
N ILE A 208 3.43 2.39 2.55
CA ILE A 208 4.23 1.50 1.71
C ILE A 208 4.14 0.05 2.23
N GLY A 209 4.29 -0.12 3.54
CA GLY A 209 4.16 -1.42 4.21
C GLY A 209 2.79 -2.04 4.02
N LEU A 210 1.71 -1.26 4.17
CA LEU A 210 0.34 -1.75 3.94
C LEU A 210 0.14 -2.23 2.50
N GLY A 211 0.67 -1.51 1.51
CA GLY A 211 0.60 -1.93 0.11
C GLY A 211 1.34 -3.25 -0.15
N ALA A 212 2.55 -3.42 0.39
CA ALA A 212 3.30 -4.67 0.31
C ALA A 212 2.58 -5.82 1.05
N GLY A 213 2.06 -5.53 2.24
CA GLY A 213 1.32 -6.50 3.04
C GLY A 213 0.00 -6.91 2.41
N TRP A 214 -0.71 -5.99 1.75
CA TRP A 214 -1.95 -6.29 1.04
C TRP A 214 -1.74 -7.25 -0.13
N SER A 215 -0.71 -7.02 -0.94
CA SER A 215 -0.33 -7.93 -2.02
C SER A 215 0.07 -9.31 -1.49
N THR A 216 0.82 -9.34 -0.39
CA THR A 216 1.25 -10.56 0.27
C THR A 216 0.08 -11.32 0.92
N LEU A 217 -0.89 -10.60 1.51
CA LEU A 217 -2.12 -11.19 2.06
C LEU A 217 -2.88 -11.98 1.00
N VAL A 218 -3.18 -11.32 -0.14
CA VAL A 218 -3.91 -11.98 -1.24
C VAL A 218 -3.17 -13.23 -1.68
N ALA A 219 -1.87 -13.12 -1.89
CA ALA A 219 -1.03 -14.24 -2.33
C ALA A 219 -0.95 -15.38 -1.29
N ALA A 220 -0.88 -15.07 0.00
CA ALA A 220 -0.92 -16.08 1.06
C ALA A 220 -2.29 -16.78 1.15
N GLU A 221 -3.36 -16.04 0.90
CA GLU A 221 -4.72 -16.60 0.88
C GLU A 221 -4.98 -17.50 -0.32
N LEU A 222 -4.35 -17.24 -1.48
CA LEU A 222 -4.42 -18.13 -2.65
C LEU A 222 -3.87 -19.52 -2.37
N VAL A 223 -2.86 -19.64 -1.50
CA VAL A 223 -2.11 -20.90 -1.32
C VAL A 223 -2.56 -21.67 -0.07
N ALA A 224 -2.84 -20.98 1.04
CA ALA A 224 -2.94 -21.64 2.35
C ALA A 224 -4.19 -21.25 3.16
N ALA A 225 -5.23 -20.69 2.52
CA ALA A 225 -6.43 -20.28 3.24
C ALA A 225 -7.65 -21.16 2.92
N THR A 226 -8.58 -21.21 3.88
CA THR A 226 -9.94 -21.77 3.70
C THR A 226 -10.99 -20.67 3.68
N ARG A 227 -10.63 -19.43 4.05
CA ARG A 227 -11.45 -18.22 4.02
C ARG A 227 -10.58 -17.02 3.76
N GLY A 228 -11.11 -16.02 3.09
CA GLY A 228 -10.44 -14.78 2.72
C GLY A 228 -10.80 -14.38 1.31
N LEU A 229 -10.52 -13.12 0.94
CA LEU A 229 -10.82 -12.60 -0.40
C LEU A 229 -9.96 -13.27 -1.48
N GLY A 230 -8.68 -13.52 -1.19
CA GLY A 230 -7.79 -14.26 -2.08
C GLY A 230 -8.25 -15.70 -2.28
N PHE A 231 -8.63 -16.40 -1.21
CA PHE A 231 -9.23 -17.75 -1.29
C PHE A 231 -10.49 -17.76 -2.15
N MET A 232 -11.40 -16.80 -1.96
CA MET A 232 -12.61 -16.66 -2.76
C MET A 232 -12.30 -16.53 -4.25
N VAL A 233 -11.34 -15.67 -4.62
CA VAL A 233 -10.89 -15.50 -6.01
C VAL A 233 -10.26 -16.78 -6.57
N GLN A 234 -9.40 -17.44 -5.79
CA GLN A 234 -8.75 -18.69 -6.22
C GLN A 234 -9.76 -19.81 -6.46
N SER A 235 -10.68 -20.00 -5.53
CA SER A 235 -11.73 -21.00 -5.66
C SER A 235 -12.62 -20.72 -6.87
N ALA A 236 -13.02 -19.46 -7.08
CA ALA A 236 -13.78 -19.06 -8.25
C ALA A 236 -13.02 -19.35 -9.56
N ALA A 237 -11.70 -19.10 -9.60
CA ALA A 237 -10.87 -19.38 -10.76
C ALA A 237 -10.76 -20.90 -11.05
N GLN A 238 -10.64 -21.72 -10.00
CA GLN A 238 -10.59 -23.19 -10.16
C GLN A 238 -11.89 -23.77 -10.75
N PHE A 239 -13.03 -23.15 -10.48
CA PHE A 239 -14.33 -23.56 -11.03
C PHE A 239 -14.73 -22.76 -12.28
N LEU A 240 -13.84 -21.94 -12.85
CA LEU A 240 -14.09 -21.09 -14.02
C LEU A 240 -15.30 -20.13 -13.86
N VAL A 241 -15.58 -19.71 -12.62
CA VAL A 241 -16.62 -18.72 -12.30
C VAL A 241 -16.01 -17.31 -12.43
N THR A 242 -15.74 -16.90 -13.66
CA THR A 242 -14.96 -15.69 -13.97
C THR A 242 -15.63 -14.40 -13.51
N ASP A 243 -16.97 -14.36 -13.50
CA ASP A 243 -17.74 -13.24 -12.95
C ASP A 243 -17.47 -13.04 -11.44
N MET A 244 -17.30 -14.15 -10.69
CA MET A 244 -16.91 -14.10 -9.27
C MET A 244 -15.43 -13.74 -9.08
N VAL A 245 -14.54 -14.19 -9.98
CA VAL A 245 -13.11 -13.78 -9.98
C VAL A 245 -13.02 -12.26 -10.10
N LEU A 246 -13.69 -11.69 -11.11
CA LEU A 246 -13.69 -10.24 -11.31
C LEU A 246 -14.36 -9.48 -10.15
N ALA A 247 -15.47 -10.01 -9.61
CA ALA A 247 -16.11 -9.45 -8.42
C ALA A 247 -15.13 -9.41 -7.23
N GLY A 248 -14.39 -10.48 -6.98
CA GLY A 248 -13.38 -10.54 -5.94
C GLY A 248 -12.23 -9.55 -6.15
N ILE A 249 -11.74 -9.42 -7.39
CA ILE A 249 -10.69 -8.43 -7.73
C ILE A 249 -11.18 -7.00 -7.48
N VAL A 250 -12.42 -6.68 -7.86
CA VAL A 250 -13.02 -5.35 -7.59
C VAL A 250 -13.12 -5.07 -6.09
N VAL A 251 -13.54 -6.06 -5.30
CA VAL A 251 -13.60 -5.93 -3.83
C VAL A 251 -12.21 -5.74 -3.24
N ILE A 252 -11.23 -6.57 -3.63
CA ILE A 252 -9.83 -6.47 -3.17
C ILE A 252 -9.27 -5.08 -3.47
N GLY A 253 -9.43 -4.60 -4.72
CA GLY A 253 -8.97 -3.27 -5.14
C GLY A 253 -9.69 -2.12 -4.42
N GLY A 254 -11.02 -2.25 -4.26
CA GLY A 254 -11.83 -1.26 -3.54
C GLY A 254 -11.41 -1.11 -2.07
N ILE A 255 -11.17 -2.22 -1.38
CA ILE A 255 -10.71 -2.18 0.02
C ILE A 255 -9.31 -1.63 0.14
N ALA A 256 -8.37 -2.06 -0.73
CA ALA A 256 -7.02 -1.50 -0.77
C ALA A 256 -7.05 0.03 -0.94
N PHE A 257 -7.92 0.52 -1.83
CA PHE A 257 -8.11 1.95 -2.06
C PHE A 257 -8.67 2.67 -0.83
N VAL A 258 -9.68 2.10 -0.17
CA VAL A 258 -10.26 2.66 1.07
C VAL A 258 -9.22 2.72 2.19
N LEU A 259 -8.42 1.67 2.37
CA LEU A 259 -7.35 1.63 3.36
C LEU A 259 -6.27 2.70 3.07
N GLU A 260 -5.87 2.85 1.81
CA GLU A 260 -4.93 3.89 1.39
C GLU A 260 -5.47 5.30 1.66
N LEU A 261 -6.76 5.55 1.33
CA LEU A 261 -7.41 6.83 1.62
C LEU A 261 -7.48 7.09 3.13
N GLY A 262 -7.79 6.05 3.92
CA GLY A 262 -7.82 6.14 5.38
C GLY A 262 -6.47 6.52 5.97
N LEU A 263 -5.37 5.88 5.55
CA LEU A 263 -4.03 6.23 5.99
C LEU A 263 -3.60 7.63 5.51
N ARG A 264 -3.96 8.03 4.31
CA ARG A 264 -3.71 9.37 3.80
C ARG A 264 -4.44 10.43 4.63
N ALA A 265 -5.70 10.21 4.94
CA ALA A 265 -6.48 11.11 5.80
C ALA A 265 -5.90 11.17 7.22
N LEU A 266 -5.44 10.04 7.77
CA LEU A 266 -4.76 9.98 9.05
C LEU A 266 -3.46 10.79 9.03
N GLN A 267 -2.65 10.64 7.98
CA GLN A 267 -1.41 11.40 7.80
C GLN A 267 -1.66 12.91 7.74
N GLN A 268 -2.68 13.35 7.00
CA GLN A 268 -3.05 14.77 6.92
C GLN A 268 -3.51 15.33 8.25
N ARG A 269 -4.23 14.54 9.06
CA ARG A 269 -4.69 14.95 10.39
C ARG A 269 -3.57 15.00 11.43
N LEU A 270 -2.67 14.01 11.41
CA LEU A 270 -1.58 13.91 12.39
C LEU A 270 -0.37 14.79 12.04
N CYS A 271 -0.18 15.14 10.77
CA CYS A 271 0.96 15.91 10.30
C CYS A 271 0.51 17.09 9.42
N PRO A 272 -0.27 18.07 9.95
CA PRO A 272 -0.76 19.20 9.16
C PRO A 272 0.37 20.12 8.65
N TRP A 273 1.57 20.03 9.24
CA TRP A 273 2.77 20.76 8.80
C TRP A 273 3.52 20.10 7.63
N HIS A 274 3.14 18.90 7.22
CA HIS A 274 3.77 18.19 6.10
C HIS A 274 3.25 18.76 4.78
N GLY A 275 4.16 19.24 3.91
CA GLY A 275 3.82 19.92 2.65
C GLY A 275 3.80 21.45 2.70
N GLN A 276 4.13 22.07 3.84
CA GLN A 276 4.25 23.53 3.97
C GLN A 276 5.72 24.02 3.90
N GLN A 277 6.64 23.16 3.52
CA GLN A 277 8.09 23.45 3.52
C GLN A 277 8.64 23.70 2.10
N ASP A 278 7.79 24.06 1.12
CA ASP A 278 8.21 24.50 -0.21
C ASP A 278 8.09 26.04 -0.34
#